data_3b24b21f5e77332efa79d9344dbac664
#
_entry.id   3b24b21f5e77332efa79d9344dbac664
#
_cell.length_a   1.000
_cell.length_b   1.000
_cell.length_c   1.000
_cell.angle_alpha   90.00
_cell.angle_beta   90.00
_cell.angle_gamma   90.00
#
_symmetry.space_group_name_H-M   'P 1'
#
loop_
_entity.id
_entity.type
_entity.pdbx_description
1 polymer ?
#
loop_
_entity_poly.entity_id
_entity_poly.type
_entity_poly.pdbx_seq_one_letter_code
_entity_poly.pdbx_strand_id
1 'polypeptide(L)'
;MERLKNMSESDILTANLIKIKLRIKDYFKRSKFEEKFSFSNQLKEYIKITKRSNKEIAENLNIHQTKLSRVINGKENPNVELMYRLEEHSGGELPAFYWWRLYSKELEHKIRTDLEKKLEEAKKVKGSLPVRA
;
A
#
# COMPACT_ATOMS: atom_id res chain seq x y z
N MET A 1 34.28 -12.95 -6.05
CA MET A 1 33.33 -11.97 -5.99
C MET A 1 33.37 -11.08 -4.77
N GLU A 2 34.53 -10.50 -4.59
CA GLU A 2 34.73 -9.59 -3.46
C GLU A 2 33.83 -8.39 -3.48
N ARG A 3 33.42 -7.87 -4.67
CA ARG A 3 32.50 -6.75 -4.79
C ARG A 3 31.18 -7.01 -4.10
N LEU A 4 30.62 -8.22 -4.24
CA LEU A 4 29.35 -8.56 -3.59
C LEU A 4 29.50 -8.67 -2.07
N LYS A 5 30.67 -9.13 -1.61
CA LYS A 5 30.96 -9.22 -0.18
C LYS A 5 31.12 -7.85 0.45
N ASN A 6 31.57 -6.86 -0.34
CA ASN A 6 31.82 -5.51 0.12
C ASN A 6 30.67 -4.54 -0.16
N MET A 7 29.52 -5.06 -0.65
CA MET A 7 28.34 -4.23 -0.88
C MET A 7 27.85 -3.68 0.45
N SER A 8 27.67 -2.36 0.53
CA SER A 8 27.22 -1.70 1.73
C SER A 8 25.75 -2.02 2.01
N GLU A 9 25.33 -1.84 3.26
CA GLU A 9 23.90 -1.98 3.62
C GLU A 9 23.04 -1.00 2.85
N SER A 10 23.55 0.19 2.59
CA SER A 10 22.88 1.21 1.80
C SER A 10 22.63 0.74 0.35
N ASP A 11 23.62 0.08 -0.24
CA ASP A 11 23.49 -0.46 -1.60
C ASP A 11 22.49 -1.60 -1.66
N ILE A 12 22.49 -2.46 -0.65
CA ILE A 12 21.51 -3.57 -0.55
C ILE A 12 20.11 -3.02 -0.40
N LEU A 13 19.93 -2.02 0.45
CA LEU A 13 18.63 -1.36 0.65
C LEU A 13 18.14 -0.75 -0.66
N THR A 14 19.00 -0.01 -1.35
CA THR A 14 18.65 0.60 -2.65
C THR A 14 18.24 -0.46 -3.67
N ALA A 15 18.99 -1.56 -3.76
CA ALA A 15 18.66 -2.65 -4.67
C ALA A 15 17.29 -3.27 -4.35
N ASN A 16 17.01 -3.50 -3.07
CA ASN A 16 15.73 -4.06 -2.64
C ASN A 16 14.57 -3.10 -2.91
N LEU A 17 14.81 -1.82 -2.72
CA LEU A 17 13.81 -0.78 -2.98
C LEU A 17 13.46 -0.72 -4.46
N ILE A 18 14.46 -0.79 -5.33
CA ILE A 18 14.26 -0.84 -6.79
C ILE A 18 13.47 -2.08 -7.18
N LYS A 19 13.75 -3.23 -6.57
CA LYS A 19 12.99 -4.46 -6.84
C LYS A 19 11.50 -4.30 -6.50
N ILE A 20 11.19 -3.71 -5.36
CA ILE A 20 9.79 -3.43 -4.99
C ILE A 20 9.16 -2.51 -6.02
N LYS A 21 9.84 -1.43 -6.40
CA LYS A 21 9.35 -0.49 -7.39
C LYS A 21 9.01 -1.18 -8.71
N LEU A 22 9.91 -2.03 -9.20
CA LEU A 22 9.72 -2.72 -10.47
C LEU A 22 8.56 -3.73 -10.41
N ARG A 23 8.40 -4.43 -9.29
CA ARG A 23 7.28 -5.35 -9.10
C ARG A 23 5.94 -4.60 -9.08
N ILE A 24 5.89 -3.46 -8.41
CA ILE A 24 4.69 -2.63 -8.38
C ILE A 24 4.36 -2.11 -9.78
N LYS A 25 5.35 -1.60 -10.51
CA LYS A 25 5.15 -1.13 -11.89
C LYS A 25 4.62 -2.23 -12.79
N ASP A 26 5.17 -3.43 -12.66
CA ASP A 26 4.72 -4.59 -13.44
C ASP A 26 3.27 -4.97 -13.08
N TYR A 27 2.95 -4.97 -11.78
CA TYR A 27 1.60 -5.23 -11.31
C TYR A 27 0.59 -4.22 -11.88
N PHE A 28 0.96 -2.95 -12.03
CA PHE A 28 0.07 -1.94 -12.58
C PHE A 28 -0.31 -2.20 -14.05
N LYS A 29 0.45 -3.02 -14.75
CA LYS A 29 0.13 -3.41 -16.12
C LYS A 29 -0.95 -4.50 -16.18
N ARG A 30 -1.22 -5.15 -15.06
CA ARG A 30 -2.24 -6.20 -14.97
C ARG A 30 -3.56 -5.58 -14.56
N SER A 31 -4.66 -6.10 -15.10
CA SER A 31 -5.99 -5.59 -14.78
C SER A 31 -6.52 -6.14 -13.44
N LYS A 32 -6.05 -7.32 -13.04
CA LYS A 32 -6.58 -8.05 -11.90
C LYS A 32 -5.91 -7.65 -10.59
N PHE A 33 -6.70 -7.49 -9.54
CA PHE A 33 -6.18 -7.30 -8.19
C PHE A 33 -5.54 -8.60 -7.68
N GLU A 34 -4.41 -8.48 -7.01
CA GLU A 34 -3.73 -9.58 -6.34
C GLU A 34 -3.48 -9.19 -4.89
N GLU A 35 -3.85 -10.08 -3.95
CA GLU A 35 -3.77 -9.81 -2.52
C GLU A 35 -2.38 -9.41 -2.04
N LYS A 36 -1.33 -9.97 -2.61
CA LYS A 36 0.03 -9.62 -2.22
C LYS A 36 0.38 -8.17 -2.54
N PHE A 37 -0.37 -7.53 -3.45
CA PHE A 37 -0.21 -6.13 -3.82
C PHE A 37 -1.23 -5.22 -3.15
N SER A 38 -1.90 -5.68 -2.09
CA SER A 38 -2.69 -4.79 -1.25
C SER A 38 -1.78 -3.74 -0.63
N PHE A 39 -2.35 -2.60 -0.28
CA PHE A 39 -1.56 -1.55 0.39
C PHE A 39 -0.86 -2.10 1.63
N SER A 40 -1.58 -2.82 2.48
CA SER A 40 -1.04 -3.41 3.71
C SER A 40 0.12 -4.35 3.44
N ASN A 41 -0.01 -5.23 2.46
CA ASN A 41 1.04 -6.20 2.16
C ASN A 41 2.27 -5.53 1.55
N GLN A 42 2.09 -4.53 0.70
CA GLN A 42 3.23 -3.80 0.15
C GLN A 42 3.91 -2.92 1.22
N LEU A 43 3.15 -2.37 2.15
CA LEU A 43 3.73 -1.65 3.28
C LEU A 43 4.57 -2.59 4.16
N LYS A 44 4.09 -3.81 4.40
CA LYS A 44 4.87 -4.82 5.13
C LYS A 44 6.18 -5.13 4.41
N GLU A 45 6.14 -5.33 3.10
CA GLU A 45 7.34 -5.58 2.30
C GLU A 45 8.32 -4.41 2.37
N TYR A 46 7.80 -3.20 2.26
CA TYR A 46 8.61 -1.99 2.38
C TYR A 46 9.32 -1.92 3.73
N ILE A 47 8.57 -2.10 4.82
CA ILE A 47 9.13 -2.05 6.17
C ILE A 47 10.20 -3.12 6.35
N LYS A 48 9.94 -4.31 5.84
CA LYS A 48 10.86 -5.45 5.93
C LYS A 48 12.23 -5.15 5.33
N ILE A 49 12.27 -4.51 4.15
CA ILE A 49 13.54 -4.22 3.50
C ILE A 49 14.33 -3.13 4.22
N THR A 50 13.69 -2.28 5.02
CA THR A 50 14.37 -1.25 5.81
C THR A 50 15.14 -1.85 6.98
N LYS A 51 14.82 -3.07 7.39
CA LYS A 51 15.34 -3.73 8.59
C LYS A 51 15.11 -2.92 9.87
N ARG A 52 14.13 -2.01 9.84
CA ARG A 52 13.71 -1.21 10.99
C ARG A 52 12.45 -1.81 11.60
N SER A 53 12.26 -1.58 12.89
CA SER A 53 11.05 -2.03 13.57
C SER A 53 9.85 -1.17 13.18
N ASN A 54 8.65 -1.68 13.42
CA ASN A 54 7.44 -0.90 13.20
C ASN A 54 7.44 0.38 14.05
N LYS A 55 7.99 0.32 15.25
CA LYS A 55 8.12 1.48 16.12
C LYS A 55 9.00 2.55 15.47
N GLU A 56 10.16 2.16 14.94
CA GLU A 56 11.07 3.08 14.26
C GLU A 56 10.42 3.69 13.02
N ILE A 57 9.73 2.88 12.22
CA ILE A 57 9.04 3.37 11.03
C ILE A 57 7.93 4.37 11.42
N ALA A 58 7.16 4.08 12.45
CA ALA A 58 6.14 5.00 12.93
C ALA A 58 6.76 6.34 13.35
N GLU A 59 7.89 6.29 14.06
CA GLU A 59 8.63 7.50 14.44
C GLU A 59 9.13 8.24 13.19
N ASN A 60 9.70 7.52 12.21
CA ASN A 60 10.16 8.11 10.97
C ASN A 60 9.02 8.83 10.22
N LEU A 61 7.85 8.23 10.18
CA LEU A 61 6.70 8.77 9.48
C LEU A 61 5.91 9.79 10.32
N ASN A 62 6.33 9.99 11.56
CA ASN A 62 5.65 10.88 12.52
C ASN A 62 4.16 10.54 12.66
N ILE A 63 3.88 9.24 12.83
CA ILE A 63 2.54 8.75 13.15
C ILE A 63 2.60 7.89 14.39
N HIS A 64 1.46 7.72 15.04
CA HIS A 64 1.38 6.86 16.22
C HIS A 64 1.60 5.40 15.81
N GLN A 65 2.32 4.64 16.63
CA GLN A 65 2.58 3.22 16.38
C GLN A 65 1.28 2.42 16.24
N THR A 66 0.27 2.75 17.02
CA THR A 66 -1.04 2.10 16.94
C THR A 66 -1.68 2.31 15.56
N LYS A 67 -1.58 3.53 15.02
CA LYS A 67 -2.11 3.82 13.68
C LYS A 67 -1.40 3.01 12.62
N LEU A 68 -0.07 2.96 12.68
CA LEU A 68 0.71 2.17 11.72
C LEU A 68 0.30 0.70 11.79
N SER A 69 0.18 0.16 12.99
CA SER A 69 -0.25 -1.23 13.21
C SER A 69 -1.62 -1.51 12.60
N ARG A 70 -2.57 -0.60 12.76
CA ARG A 70 -3.92 -0.76 12.21
C ARG A 70 -3.92 -0.75 10.69
N VAL A 71 -3.13 0.13 10.08
CA VAL A 71 -2.99 0.16 8.61
C VAL A 71 -2.33 -1.11 8.10
N ILE A 72 -1.25 -1.55 8.74
CA ILE A 72 -0.54 -2.79 8.38
C ILE A 72 -1.45 -4.01 8.47
N ASN A 73 -2.35 -4.03 9.44
CA ASN A 73 -3.26 -5.15 9.65
C ASN A 73 -4.59 -5.02 8.91
N GLY A 74 -4.72 -4.01 8.05
CA GLY A 74 -5.91 -3.80 7.25
C GLY A 74 -7.13 -3.35 8.05
N LYS A 75 -6.94 -2.89 9.30
CA LYS A 75 -8.02 -2.43 10.18
C LYS A 75 -8.33 -0.95 10.04
N GLU A 76 -7.46 -0.22 9.40
CA GLU A 76 -7.64 1.20 9.11
C GLU A 76 -7.19 1.45 7.68
N ASN A 77 -7.97 2.25 6.95
CA ASN A 77 -7.62 2.61 5.59
C ASN A 77 -6.46 3.60 5.57
N PRO A 78 -5.55 3.50 4.60
CA PRO A 78 -4.52 4.50 4.44
C PRO A 78 -5.12 5.82 3.98
N ASN A 79 -4.42 6.92 4.26
CA ASN A 79 -4.79 8.23 3.77
C ASN A 79 -3.69 8.81 2.88
N VAL A 80 -4.01 9.89 2.18
CA VAL A 80 -3.08 10.51 1.24
C VAL A 80 -1.83 11.05 1.96
N GLU A 81 -2.02 11.57 3.16
CA GLU A 81 -0.91 12.10 3.96
C GLU A 81 0.13 11.02 4.24
N LEU A 82 -0.30 9.82 4.55
CA LEU A 82 0.61 8.69 4.73
C LEU A 82 1.37 8.38 3.44
N MET A 83 0.69 8.46 2.31
CA MET A 83 1.30 8.19 1.00
C MET A 83 2.40 9.20 0.67
N TYR A 84 2.18 10.48 0.97
CA TYR A 84 3.20 11.51 0.81
C TYR A 84 4.40 11.24 1.72
N ARG A 85 4.15 10.84 2.95
CA ARG A 85 5.22 10.54 3.89
C ARG A 85 6.03 9.31 3.47
N LEU A 86 5.36 8.31 2.91
CA LEU A 86 6.04 7.13 2.37
C LEU A 86 6.92 7.49 1.17
N GLU A 87 6.45 8.38 0.30
CA GLU A 87 7.27 8.87 -0.82
C GLU A 87 8.56 9.50 -0.30
N GLU A 88 8.44 10.42 0.64
CA GLU A 88 9.61 11.09 1.22
C GLU A 88 10.51 10.10 1.94
N HIS A 89 9.94 9.19 2.72
CA HIS A 89 10.68 8.19 3.47
C HIS A 89 11.51 7.28 2.56
N SER A 90 11.00 6.97 1.39
CA SER A 90 11.69 6.14 0.40
C SER A 90 12.69 6.91 -0.45
N GLY A 91 12.96 8.17 -0.12
CA GLY A 91 13.86 9.01 -0.92
C GLY A 91 13.29 9.29 -2.31
N GLY A 92 11.98 9.26 -2.46
CA GLY A 92 11.30 9.50 -3.74
C GLY A 92 11.20 8.27 -4.64
N GLU A 93 11.79 7.13 -4.25
CA GLU A 93 11.78 5.93 -5.10
C GLU A 93 10.39 5.32 -5.24
N LEU A 94 9.55 5.44 -4.21
CA LEU A 94 8.17 4.99 -4.24
C LEU A 94 7.23 6.19 -4.15
N PRO A 95 6.86 6.77 -5.31
CA PRO A 95 6.01 7.96 -5.34
C PRO A 95 4.66 7.74 -4.66
N ALA A 96 4.08 8.79 -4.13
CA ALA A 96 2.78 8.71 -3.45
C ALA A 96 1.71 8.10 -4.35
N PHE A 97 1.73 8.41 -5.67
CA PHE A 97 0.72 7.86 -6.57
C PHE A 97 0.84 6.35 -6.78
N TYR A 98 2.02 5.73 -6.50
CA TYR A 98 2.15 4.28 -6.51
C TYR A 98 1.35 3.68 -5.35
N TRP A 99 1.49 4.26 -4.15
CA TRP A 99 0.75 3.85 -2.96
C TRP A 99 -0.76 4.04 -3.16
N TRP A 100 -1.13 5.19 -3.75
CA TRP A 100 -2.53 5.45 -4.10
C TRP A 100 -3.07 4.43 -5.09
N ARG A 101 -2.32 4.12 -6.13
CA ARG A 101 -2.76 3.16 -7.16
C ARG A 101 -2.90 1.75 -6.60
N LEU A 102 -1.99 1.33 -5.71
CA LEU A 102 -2.12 0.06 -5.00
C LEU A 102 -3.43 0.02 -4.23
N TYR A 103 -3.70 1.07 -3.47
CA TYR A 103 -4.90 1.17 -2.65
C TYR A 103 -6.16 1.27 -3.50
N SER A 104 -6.17 2.09 -4.55
CA SER A 104 -7.34 2.29 -5.39
C SER A 104 -7.73 1.01 -6.15
N LYS A 105 -6.75 0.25 -6.58
CA LYS A 105 -6.97 -1.03 -7.24
C LYS A 105 -7.59 -2.06 -6.29
N GLU A 106 -7.11 -2.09 -5.07
CA GLU A 106 -7.66 -2.90 -3.98
C GLU A 106 -9.10 -2.48 -3.66
N LEU A 107 -9.34 -1.18 -3.53
CA LEU A 107 -10.66 -0.64 -3.23
C LEU A 107 -11.66 -0.93 -4.35
N GLU A 108 -11.25 -0.77 -5.59
CA GLU A 108 -12.10 -1.13 -6.73
C GLU A 108 -12.51 -2.60 -6.68
N HIS A 109 -11.56 -3.48 -6.37
CA HIS A 109 -11.85 -4.91 -6.23
C HIS A 109 -12.89 -5.17 -5.13
N LYS A 110 -12.72 -4.54 -3.98
CA LYS A 110 -13.69 -4.65 -2.87
C LYS A 110 -15.08 -4.18 -3.29
N ILE A 111 -15.15 -3.02 -3.94
CA ILE A 111 -16.43 -2.47 -4.40
C ILE A 111 -17.11 -3.41 -5.38
N ARG A 112 -16.36 -4.03 -6.27
CA ARG A 112 -16.91 -4.96 -7.28
C ARG A 112 -17.36 -6.30 -6.71
N THR A 113 -16.77 -6.72 -5.59
CA THR A 113 -16.98 -8.09 -5.06
C THR A 113 -17.79 -8.16 -3.76
N ASP A 114 -17.90 -7.07 -3.02
CA ASP A 114 -18.61 -7.04 -1.74
C ASP A 114 -20.11 -6.80 -1.94
N LEU A 115 -20.81 -7.83 -2.40
CA LEU A 115 -22.23 -7.75 -2.66
C LEU A 115 -23.06 -7.55 -1.39
N GLU A 116 -22.62 -8.14 -0.28
CA GLU A 116 -23.32 -8.02 1.00
C GLU A 116 -23.36 -6.58 1.47
N LYS A 117 -22.20 -5.91 1.47
CA LYS A 117 -22.09 -4.50 1.85
C LYS A 117 -22.91 -3.61 0.91
N LYS A 118 -22.84 -3.90 -0.39
CA LYS A 118 -23.58 -3.16 -1.40
C LYS A 118 -25.10 -3.23 -1.14
N LEU A 119 -25.60 -4.43 -0.85
CA LEU A 119 -27.01 -4.62 -0.57
C LEU A 119 -27.44 -3.96 0.73
N GLU A 120 -26.61 -4.05 1.76
CA GLU A 120 -26.85 -3.39 3.04
C GLU A 120 -26.98 -1.88 2.87
N GLU A 121 -26.09 -1.26 2.13
CA GLU A 121 -26.13 0.19 1.90
C GLU A 121 -27.29 0.58 0.98
N ALA A 122 -27.62 -0.25 -0.01
CA ALA A 122 -28.73 0.01 -0.91
C ALA A 122 -30.07 0.12 -0.16
N LYS A 123 -30.23 -0.66 0.90
CA LYS A 123 -31.47 -0.61 1.72
C LYS A 123 -31.67 0.70 2.45
N LYS A 124 -30.61 1.47 2.65
CA LYS A 124 -30.68 2.77 3.34
C LYS A 124 -31.14 3.90 2.44
N VAL A 125 -31.09 3.69 1.13
CA VAL A 125 -31.48 4.70 0.15
C VAL A 125 -33.01 4.75 0.02
N LYS A 126 -33.56 5.95 0.06
CA LYS A 126 -35.00 6.19 -0.11
C LYS A 126 -35.24 6.97 -1.39
N GLY A 127 -36.35 6.68 -2.05
CA GLY A 127 -36.74 7.42 -3.24
C GLY A 127 -35.82 7.23 -4.43
N SER A 128 -35.36 6.01 -4.65
CA SER A 128 -34.54 5.69 -5.81
C SER A 128 -35.26 6.04 -7.11
N LEU A 129 -34.50 6.46 -8.11
CA LEU A 129 -35.04 6.74 -9.41
C LEU A 129 -35.64 5.47 -10.02
N PRO A 130 -36.80 5.55 -10.71
CA PRO A 130 -37.45 4.37 -11.27
C PRO A 130 -36.86 3.88 -12.59
N VAL A 131 -35.58 4.19 -12.80
CA VAL A 131 -34.87 3.79 -14.02
C VAL A 131 -34.31 2.39 -13.83
N ARG A 132 -34.72 1.47 -14.72
CA ARG A 132 -34.19 0.11 -14.73
C ARG A 132 -33.66 -0.22 -16.13
N ALA A 133 -32.47 -0.78 -16.15
CA ALA A 133 -31.89 -1.27 -17.40
C ALA A 133 -32.53 -2.58 -17.82
#